data_2880ff37efcbe4aeebae11aa16fd4285
#
_entry.id   2880ff37efcbe4aeebae11aa16fd4285
#
_cell.length_a   1.000
_cell.length_b   1.000
_cell.length_c   1.000
_cell.angle_alpha   90.00
_cell.angle_beta   90.00
_cell.angle_gamma   90.00
#
_symmetry.space_group_name_H-M   'P 1'
#
loop_
_entity.id
_entity.type
_entity.pdbx_description
1 polymer ?
#
loop_
_entity_poly.entity_id
_entity_poly.type
_entity_poly.pdbx_seq_one_letter_code
_entity_poly.pdbx_strand_id
1 'polypeptide(L)'
;VGSLLEKENITLGEKQHVNHGMEEPLTEGMEIKISYSYRITVQCDGKTNTQETEAETVKSALEELGITLGKDDRVTHAVGEAVTDRMEIVVNRVTTETVVETEEIGYETAYEDDSSLPKGEERVSRDGENGQKEVSYQVTYVDGAEEAREATGETVTKEPVNKVVKVGTKEEAPAAPAEAAPAEAAPAAPERSVVSKKAYYNCSDNSHGYYEITYSDGSVEYQEF
;
A
#
# COMPACT_ATOMS: atom_id res chain seq x y z
N VAL A 1 15.47 59.13 -21.59
CA VAL A 1 16.06 57.79 -21.46
C VAL A 1 16.38 57.28 -22.88
N GLY A 2 15.46 57.29 -23.83
CA GLY A 2 15.67 56.79 -25.18
C GLY A 2 16.89 57.43 -25.89
N SER A 3 17.05 58.75 -25.80
CA SER A 3 18.20 59.44 -26.38
C SER A 3 19.55 59.03 -25.76
N LEU A 4 19.55 58.55 -24.49
CA LEU A 4 20.77 58.02 -23.87
C LEU A 4 21.09 56.62 -24.46
N LEU A 5 20.06 55.77 -24.59
CA LEU A 5 20.23 54.40 -25.17
C LEU A 5 20.75 54.51 -26.61
N GLU A 6 20.20 55.42 -27.41
CA GLU A 6 20.66 55.68 -28.76
C GLU A 6 22.10 56.16 -28.78
N LYS A 7 22.47 57.11 -27.92
CA LYS A 7 23.84 57.65 -27.78
C LYS A 7 24.84 56.55 -27.42
N GLU A 8 24.45 55.63 -26.54
CA GLU A 8 25.28 54.54 -26.08
C GLU A 8 25.21 53.32 -27.06
N ASN A 9 24.52 53.44 -28.19
CA ASN A 9 24.27 52.37 -29.18
C ASN A 9 23.59 51.14 -28.59
N ILE A 10 22.74 51.33 -27.60
CA ILE A 10 21.95 50.26 -26.95
C ILE A 10 20.60 50.15 -27.67
N THR A 11 20.35 49.04 -28.38
CA THR A 11 19.08 48.71 -28.99
C THR A 11 18.40 47.66 -28.15
N LEU A 12 17.19 47.94 -27.65
CA LEU A 12 16.42 46.94 -26.87
C LEU A 12 15.90 45.87 -27.82
N GLY A 13 16.08 44.62 -27.42
CA GLY A 13 15.41 43.48 -28.03
C GLY A 13 13.93 43.38 -27.67
N GLU A 14 13.17 42.50 -28.36
CA GLU A 14 11.72 42.35 -28.17
C GLU A 14 11.29 42.04 -26.71
N LYS A 15 12.20 41.46 -25.92
CA LYS A 15 11.94 41.02 -24.53
C LYS A 15 12.69 41.87 -23.50
N GLN A 16 13.29 42.97 -23.94
CA GLN A 16 14.02 43.87 -23.09
C GLN A 16 13.19 45.10 -22.75
N HIS A 17 13.16 45.49 -21.51
CA HIS A 17 12.49 46.67 -21.01
C HIS A 17 13.46 47.52 -20.19
N VAL A 18 13.18 48.79 -20.09
CA VAL A 18 13.86 49.67 -19.16
C VAL A 18 12.90 50.08 -18.07
N ASN A 19 13.42 50.29 -16.87
CA ASN A 19 12.67 50.68 -15.69
C ASN A 19 12.12 52.13 -15.76
N HIS A 20 12.42 52.86 -16.80
CA HIS A 20 11.99 54.25 -17.04
C HIS A 20 11.36 54.39 -18.42
N GLY A 21 10.46 55.37 -18.58
CA GLY A 21 9.85 55.67 -19.88
C GLY A 21 10.88 56.19 -20.88
N MET A 22 10.75 55.73 -22.14
CA MET A 22 11.71 56.12 -23.21
C MET A 22 11.81 57.62 -23.39
N GLU A 23 10.72 58.36 -23.15
CA GLU A 23 10.67 59.83 -23.26
C GLU A 23 10.95 60.54 -21.94
N GLU A 24 11.20 59.81 -20.87
CA GLU A 24 11.48 60.35 -19.54
C GLU A 24 12.81 61.15 -19.57
N PRO A 25 12.80 62.39 -19.02
CA PRO A 25 14.01 63.20 -18.95
C PRO A 25 15.00 62.62 -17.95
N LEU A 26 16.28 62.65 -18.36
CA LEU A 26 17.35 62.21 -17.46
C LEU A 26 17.53 63.19 -16.28
N THR A 27 17.66 62.63 -15.11
CA THR A 27 17.98 63.37 -13.89
C THR A 27 19.27 62.87 -13.26
N GLU A 28 19.94 63.73 -12.48
CA GLU A 28 21.19 63.36 -11.81
C GLU A 28 20.93 62.21 -10.81
N GLY A 29 21.73 61.16 -10.89
CA GLY A 29 21.59 59.95 -10.08
C GLY A 29 20.55 58.96 -10.55
N MET A 30 19.91 59.18 -11.75
CA MET A 30 18.95 58.22 -12.35
C MET A 30 19.67 56.93 -12.71
N GLU A 31 19.15 55.80 -12.18
CA GLU A 31 19.61 54.45 -12.51
C GLU A 31 18.71 53.83 -13.60
N ILE A 32 19.32 53.56 -14.78
CA ILE A 32 18.60 52.96 -15.87
C ILE A 32 18.95 51.45 -15.89
N LYS A 33 17.97 50.62 -15.60
CA LYS A 33 18.11 49.18 -15.58
C LYS A 33 17.40 48.60 -16.80
N ILE A 34 18.10 47.75 -17.55
CA ILE A 34 17.53 46.97 -18.65
C ILE A 34 17.23 45.58 -18.11
N SER A 35 15.97 45.17 -18.12
CA SER A 35 15.49 43.87 -17.68
C SER A 35 14.97 43.08 -18.87
N TYR A 36 14.81 41.76 -18.65
CA TYR A 36 14.23 40.83 -19.60
C TYR A 36 12.89 40.38 -19.09
N SER A 37 11.89 40.30 -19.95
CA SER A 37 10.61 39.66 -19.68
C SER A 37 10.59 38.26 -20.27
N TYR A 38 10.26 37.30 -19.46
CA TYR A 38 10.15 35.88 -19.82
C TYR A 38 8.70 35.41 -19.65
N ARG A 39 8.22 34.63 -20.58
CA ARG A 39 6.93 33.95 -20.41
C ARG A 39 7.18 32.63 -19.69
N ILE A 40 6.56 32.46 -18.52
CA ILE A 40 6.65 31.23 -17.71
C ILE A 40 5.27 30.61 -17.51
N THR A 41 5.25 29.31 -17.31
CA THR A 41 4.04 28.57 -16.88
C THR A 41 4.32 27.93 -15.54
N VAL A 42 3.50 28.23 -14.54
CA VAL A 42 3.63 27.68 -13.20
C VAL A 42 2.41 26.86 -12.87
N GLN A 43 2.63 25.61 -12.46
CA GLN A 43 1.61 24.71 -11.92
C GLN A 43 1.81 24.56 -10.42
N CYS A 44 0.77 24.87 -9.66
CA CYS A 44 0.76 24.78 -8.21
C CYS A 44 -0.67 24.66 -7.69
N ASP A 45 -0.91 23.83 -6.67
CA ASP A 45 -2.21 23.65 -6.02
C ASP A 45 -3.34 23.32 -7.02
N GLY A 46 -3.03 22.49 -8.03
CA GLY A 46 -3.96 22.10 -9.10
C GLY A 46 -4.30 23.19 -10.10
N LYS A 47 -3.63 24.35 -10.05
CA LYS A 47 -3.85 25.48 -10.95
C LYS A 47 -2.63 25.67 -11.85
N THR A 48 -2.90 26.09 -13.09
CA THR A 48 -1.85 26.46 -14.05
C THR A 48 -1.98 27.94 -14.36
N ASN A 49 -0.91 28.68 -14.12
CA ASN A 49 -0.78 30.09 -14.46
C ASN A 49 0.30 30.28 -15.53
N THR A 50 -0.01 31.02 -16.57
CA THR A 50 0.96 31.47 -17.56
C THR A 50 1.01 32.98 -17.55
N GLN A 51 2.19 33.54 -17.29
CA GLN A 51 2.39 34.99 -17.26
C GLN A 51 3.79 35.38 -17.75
N GLU A 52 3.94 36.67 -17.96
CA GLU A 52 5.27 37.29 -18.18
C GLU A 52 5.82 37.75 -16.83
N THR A 53 7.10 37.57 -16.63
CA THR A 53 7.84 37.95 -15.42
C THR A 53 9.21 38.53 -15.79
N GLU A 54 9.68 39.47 -14.97
CA GLU A 54 11.05 39.99 -15.00
C GLU A 54 11.91 39.36 -13.91
N ALA A 55 11.38 38.36 -13.20
CA ALA A 55 12.11 37.67 -12.15
C ALA A 55 13.38 37.00 -12.69
N GLU A 56 14.47 37.18 -11.97
CA GLU A 56 15.78 36.63 -12.37
C GLU A 56 15.90 35.15 -11.96
N THR A 57 15.18 34.71 -10.93
CA THR A 57 15.25 33.34 -10.40
C THR A 57 13.87 32.70 -10.27
N VAL A 58 13.82 31.37 -10.24
CA VAL A 58 12.59 30.60 -9.99
C VAL A 58 11.94 31.04 -8.69
N LYS A 59 12.73 31.27 -7.63
CA LYS A 59 12.21 31.75 -6.35
C LYS A 59 11.46 33.07 -6.47
N SER A 60 12.08 34.07 -7.10
CA SER A 60 11.45 35.39 -7.27
C SER A 60 10.22 35.32 -8.16
N ALA A 61 10.21 34.47 -9.17
CA ALA A 61 9.03 34.24 -10.01
C ALA A 61 7.85 33.62 -9.25
N LEU A 62 8.12 32.66 -8.34
CA LEU A 62 7.09 32.07 -7.47
C LEU A 62 6.56 33.09 -6.45
N GLU A 63 7.45 33.92 -5.89
CA GLU A 63 7.07 34.99 -4.95
C GLU A 63 6.18 36.06 -5.63
N GLU A 64 6.46 36.44 -6.89
CA GLU A 64 5.60 37.36 -7.68
C GLU A 64 4.18 36.80 -7.86
N LEU A 65 4.04 35.46 -7.98
CA LEU A 65 2.76 34.76 -8.05
C LEU A 65 2.08 34.55 -6.69
N GLY A 66 2.73 34.98 -5.60
CA GLY A 66 2.26 34.76 -4.23
C GLY A 66 2.40 33.29 -3.76
N ILE A 67 3.23 32.51 -4.44
CA ILE A 67 3.47 31.11 -4.10
C ILE A 67 4.61 31.04 -3.09
N THR A 68 4.27 30.72 -1.85
CA THR A 68 5.25 30.46 -0.79
C THR A 68 5.53 28.96 -0.75
N LEU A 69 6.80 28.57 -0.81
CA LEU A 69 7.21 27.18 -0.71
C LEU A 69 7.28 26.73 0.76
N GLY A 70 6.72 25.57 1.05
CA GLY A 70 6.93 24.82 2.27
C GLY A 70 8.34 24.21 2.32
N LYS A 71 8.74 23.75 3.51
CA LYS A 71 10.08 23.19 3.72
C LYS A 71 10.35 21.95 2.86
N ASP A 72 9.34 21.13 2.66
CA ASP A 72 9.43 19.81 2.01
C ASP A 72 8.83 19.83 0.60
N ASP A 73 8.31 20.99 0.14
CA ASP A 73 7.75 21.15 -1.21
C ASP A 73 8.80 20.83 -2.27
N ARG A 74 8.36 20.18 -3.34
CA ARG A 74 9.22 19.82 -4.47
C ARG A 74 8.93 20.74 -5.65
N VAL A 75 9.99 21.27 -6.23
CA VAL A 75 9.92 22.13 -7.41
C VAL A 75 10.74 21.48 -8.53
N THR A 76 10.23 21.51 -9.76
CA THR A 76 10.92 20.91 -10.91
C THR A 76 12.26 21.55 -11.23
N HIS A 77 12.44 22.81 -10.84
CA HIS A 77 13.65 23.60 -11.01
C HIS A 77 14.23 24.02 -9.66
N ALA A 78 15.55 24.18 -9.60
CA ALA A 78 16.18 24.71 -8.40
C ALA A 78 15.69 26.16 -8.14
N VAL A 79 15.36 26.48 -6.88
CA VAL A 79 14.80 27.81 -6.54
C VAL A 79 15.72 28.98 -6.90
N GLY A 80 17.05 28.75 -6.95
CA GLY A 80 18.05 29.72 -7.38
C GLY A 80 18.36 29.66 -8.87
N GLU A 81 17.72 28.81 -9.66
CA GLU A 81 17.93 28.70 -11.10
C GLU A 81 17.41 29.95 -11.80
N ALA A 82 18.14 30.39 -12.84
CA ALA A 82 17.75 31.55 -13.64
C ALA A 82 16.50 31.24 -14.46
N VAL A 83 15.55 32.17 -14.48
CA VAL A 83 14.34 32.07 -15.29
C VAL A 83 14.70 32.17 -16.76
N THR A 84 14.10 31.31 -17.57
CA THR A 84 14.24 31.30 -19.02
C THR A 84 12.88 31.40 -19.70
N ASP A 85 12.87 31.80 -20.97
CA ASP A 85 11.62 31.92 -21.73
C ASP A 85 10.95 30.56 -21.91
N ARG A 86 9.62 30.50 -21.67
CA ARG A 86 8.77 29.31 -21.72
C ARG A 86 9.15 28.25 -20.68
N MET A 87 9.81 28.64 -19.59
CA MET A 87 10.08 27.74 -18.48
C MET A 87 8.76 27.24 -17.87
N GLU A 88 8.69 25.92 -17.63
CA GLU A 88 7.57 25.28 -16.96
C GLU A 88 7.99 24.88 -15.53
N ILE A 89 7.40 25.52 -14.56
CA ILE A 89 7.69 25.29 -13.14
C ILE A 89 6.52 24.55 -12.51
N VAL A 90 6.76 23.36 -11.97
CA VAL A 90 5.77 22.60 -11.23
C VAL A 90 6.16 22.58 -9.76
N VAL A 91 5.22 22.97 -8.92
CA VAL A 91 5.35 22.93 -7.45
C VAL A 91 4.41 21.86 -6.94
N ASN A 92 4.98 20.78 -6.36
CA ASN A 92 4.24 19.76 -5.68
C ASN A 92 4.28 20.01 -4.17
N ARG A 93 3.10 20.13 -3.55
CA ARG A 93 2.97 20.32 -2.11
C ARG A 93 3.25 19.03 -1.37
N VAL A 94 4.18 19.06 -0.43
CA VAL A 94 4.50 17.90 0.40
C VAL A 94 4.10 18.18 1.84
N THR A 95 3.22 17.32 2.36
CA THR A 95 2.82 17.36 3.78
C THR A 95 3.07 16.00 4.43
N THR A 96 3.40 16.01 5.70
CA THR A 96 3.62 14.81 6.49
C THR A 96 2.70 14.83 7.70
N GLU A 97 1.95 13.78 7.90
CA GLU A 97 1.01 13.62 9.01
C GLU A 97 1.29 12.33 9.78
N THR A 98 0.99 12.33 11.07
CA THR A 98 1.02 11.11 11.88
C THR A 98 -0.41 10.56 11.97
N VAL A 99 -0.60 9.34 11.48
CA VAL A 99 -1.88 8.62 11.52
C VAL A 99 -1.72 7.44 12.46
N VAL A 100 -2.69 7.23 13.36
CA VAL A 100 -2.72 6.08 14.27
C VAL A 100 -3.85 5.16 13.82
N GLU A 101 -3.51 3.91 13.53
CA GLU A 101 -4.46 2.89 13.12
C GLU A 101 -4.49 1.75 14.14
N THR A 102 -5.67 1.20 14.39
CA THR A 102 -5.83 0.04 15.25
C THR A 102 -5.81 -1.22 14.40
N GLU A 103 -4.88 -2.11 14.70
CA GLU A 103 -4.74 -3.41 14.07
C GLU A 103 -5.05 -4.55 15.04
N GLU A 104 -5.59 -5.65 14.53
CA GLU A 104 -5.82 -6.85 15.32
C GLU A 104 -4.55 -7.69 15.43
N ILE A 105 -4.31 -8.22 16.64
CA ILE A 105 -3.29 -9.25 16.91
C ILE A 105 -4.00 -10.59 16.98
N GLY A 106 -3.72 -11.50 16.04
CA GLY A 106 -4.29 -12.84 16.06
C GLY A 106 -3.88 -13.62 17.31
N TYR A 107 -4.79 -14.40 17.87
CA TYR A 107 -4.45 -15.36 18.91
C TYR A 107 -3.85 -16.64 18.31
N GLU A 108 -3.07 -17.35 19.12
CA GLU A 108 -2.53 -18.66 18.80
C GLU A 108 -3.37 -19.78 19.45
N THR A 109 -3.28 -21.01 18.90
CA THR A 109 -3.87 -22.18 19.51
C THR A 109 -2.78 -22.97 20.23
N ALA A 110 -2.92 -23.12 21.53
CA ALA A 110 -2.08 -23.98 22.36
C ALA A 110 -2.78 -25.32 22.58
N TYR A 111 -2.02 -26.41 22.49
CA TYR A 111 -2.51 -27.76 22.76
C TYR A 111 -1.93 -28.24 24.09
N GLU A 112 -2.81 -28.77 24.95
CA GLU A 112 -2.45 -29.32 26.26
C GLU A 112 -2.91 -30.77 26.34
N ASP A 113 -2.05 -31.67 26.83
CA ASP A 113 -2.39 -33.05 27.06
C ASP A 113 -3.40 -33.21 28.21
N ASP A 114 -4.44 -34.02 28.02
CA ASP A 114 -5.45 -34.34 29.02
C ASP A 114 -5.60 -35.86 29.13
N SER A 115 -5.07 -36.41 30.24
CA SER A 115 -5.16 -37.85 30.55
C SER A 115 -6.56 -38.31 30.95
N SER A 116 -7.52 -37.41 31.09
CA SER A 116 -8.91 -37.77 31.36
C SER A 116 -9.74 -38.00 30.10
N LEU A 117 -9.26 -37.48 28.94
CA LEU A 117 -9.89 -37.66 27.66
C LEU A 117 -9.32 -38.88 26.91
N PRO A 118 -10.14 -39.66 26.19
CA PRO A 118 -9.67 -40.71 25.30
C PRO A 118 -8.65 -40.21 24.29
N LYS A 119 -7.66 -41.05 23.96
CA LYS A 119 -6.60 -40.73 23.03
C LYS A 119 -7.18 -40.35 21.67
N GLY A 120 -6.82 -39.14 21.20
CA GLY A 120 -7.28 -38.59 19.91
C GLY A 120 -8.56 -37.76 19.98
N GLU A 121 -9.19 -37.67 21.15
CA GLU A 121 -10.27 -36.70 21.36
C GLU A 121 -9.70 -35.32 21.66
N GLU A 122 -10.32 -34.28 21.09
CA GLU A 122 -9.98 -32.91 21.33
C GLU A 122 -11.16 -32.17 21.97
N ARG A 123 -10.86 -31.30 22.93
CA ARG A 123 -11.86 -30.45 23.57
C ARG A 123 -11.32 -29.05 23.79
N VAL A 124 -12.03 -28.05 23.26
CA VAL A 124 -11.72 -26.65 23.55
C VAL A 124 -11.93 -26.37 25.02
N SER A 125 -10.87 -25.98 25.72
CA SER A 125 -10.88 -25.62 27.14
C SER A 125 -11.05 -24.11 27.33
N ARG A 126 -10.54 -23.32 26.41
CA ARG A 126 -10.68 -21.86 26.38
C ARG A 126 -10.70 -21.39 24.93
N ASP A 127 -11.66 -20.54 24.58
CA ASP A 127 -11.71 -19.89 23.30
C ASP A 127 -10.61 -18.81 23.20
N GLY A 128 -10.10 -18.60 21.98
CA GLY A 128 -9.16 -17.52 21.70
C GLY A 128 -9.88 -16.20 21.49
N GLU A 129 -9.23 -15.12 21.88
CA GLU A 129 -9.66 -13.75 21.58
C GLU A 129 -8.51 -12.99 20.92
N ASN A 130 -8.80 -12.26 19.83
CA ASN A 130 -7.82 -11.38 19.21
C ASN A 130 -7.45 -10.24 20.18
N GLY A 131 -6.17 -9.91 20.17
CA GLY A 131 -5.65 -8.70 20.76
C GLY A 131 -5.83 -7.50 19.82
N GLN A 132 -5.38 -6.35 20.27
CA GLN A 132 -5.36 -5.11 19.49
C GLN A 132 -4.05 -4.36 19.75
N LYS A 133 -3.53 -3.76 18.70
CA LYS A 133 -2.41 -2.82 18.79
C LYS A 133 -2.73 -1.54 18.02
N GLU A 134 -2.21 -0.45 18.49
CA GLU A 134 -2.18 0.82 17.76
C GLU A 134 -0.82 0.95 17.07
N VAL A 135 -0.86 1.19 15.77
CA VAL A 135 0.33 1.45 14.97
C VAL A 135 0.32 2.91 14.53
N SER A 136 1.38 3.62 14.86
CA SER A 136 1.57 5.01 14.43
C SER A 136 2.33 5.02 13.10
N TYR A 137 1.74 5.62 12.10
CA TYR A 137 2.35 5.80 10.79
C TYR A 137 2.69 7.25 10.54
N GLN A 138 3.87 7.51 9.99
CA GLN A 138 4.19 8.76 9.34
C GLN A 138 3.81 8.64 7.87
N VAL A 139 2.82 9.42 7.45
CA VAL A 139 2.28 9.39 6.09
C VAL A 139 2.69 10.67 5.37
N THR A 140 3.35 10.52 4.22
CA THR A 140 3.75 11.62 3.35
C THR A 140 2.76 11.74 2.20
N TYR A 141 2.19 12.92 2.04
CA TYR A 141 1.29 13.24 0.95
C TYR A 141 1.97 14.21 -0.02
N VAL A 142 1.78 13.97 -1.31
CA VAL A 142 2.18 14.86 -2.40
C VAL A 142 0.93 15.32 -3.13
N ASP A 143 0.69 16.63 -3.15
CA ASP A 143 -0.53 17.24 -3.70
C ASP A 143 -1.83 16.59 -3.17
N GLY A 144 -1.81 16.17 -1.90
CA GLY A 144 -2.93 15.52 -1.22
C GLY A 144 -3.10 14.03 -1.50
N ALA A 145 -2.24 13.43 -2.34
CA ALA A 145 -2.21 11.99 -2.57
C ALA A 145 -1.13 11.34 -1.67
N GLU A 146 -1.46 10.21 -1.03
CA GLU A 146 -0.50 9.44 -0.25
C GLU A 146 0.60 8.89 -1.18
N GLU A 147 1.85 9.28 -0.93
CA GLU A 147 3.03 8.80 -1.65
C GLU A 147 3.78 7.73 -0.88
N ALA A 148 3.89 7.91 0.44
CA ALA A 148 4.64 7.00 1.30
C ALA A 148 4.00 6.89 2.69
N ARG A 149 4.15 5.71 3.29
CA ARG A 149 3.72 5.41 4.66
C ARG A 149 4.81 4.64 5.37
N GLU A 150 5.23 5.10 6.53
CA GLU A 150 6.25 4.45 7.35
C GLU A 150 5.73 4.26 8.77
N ALA A 151 5.81 3.03 9.29
CA ALA A 151 5.46 2.76 10.69
C ALA A 151 6.56 3.31 11.61
N THR A 152 6.18 4.18 12.53
CA THR A 152 7.10 4.84 13.47
C THR A 152 7.04 4.29 14.88
N GLY A 153 5.98 3.55 15.21
CA GLY A 153 5.82 2.92 16.51
C GLY A 153 4.58 2.04 16.57
N GLU A 154 4.58 1.10 17.50
CA GLU A 154 3.41 0.30 17.83
C GLU A 154 3.23 0.18 19.32
N THR A 155 2.00 0.08 19.77
CA THR A 155 1.63 -0.12 21.18
C THR A 155 0.51 -1.13 21.27
N VAL A 156 0.73 -2.22 22.01
CA VAL A 156 -0.31 -3.22 22.28
C VAL A 156 -1.30 -2.62 23.27
N THR A 157 -2.56 -2.49 22.86
CA THR A 157 -3.66 -1.96 23.70
C THR A 157 -4.46 -3.07 24.35
N LYS A 158 -4.52 -4.25 23.71
CA LYS A 158 -5.12 -5.46 24.26
C LYS A 158 -4.28 -6.67 23.85
N GLU A 159 -3.79 -7.41 24.84
CA GLU A 159 -3.09 -8.67 24.58
C GLU A 159 -4.06 -9.74 24.03
N PRO A 160 -3.61 -10.57 23.04
CA PRO A 160 -4.41 -11.69 22.57
C PRO A 160 -4.52 -12.77 23.64
N VAL A 161 -5.68 -13.41 23.70
CA VAL A 161 -5.90 -14.58 24.57
C VAL A 161 -5.84 -15.84 23.71
N ASN A 162 -4.86 -16.69 23.95
CA ASN A 162 -4.68 -17.91 23.16
C ASN A 162 -5.82 -18.91 23.41
N LYS A 163 -6.26 -19.54 22.33
CA LYS A 163 -7.16 -20.70 22.38
C LYS A 163 -6.42 -21.88 22.99
N VAL A 164 -7.06 -22.58 23.92
CA VAL A 164 -6.50 -23.81 24.50
C VAL A 164 -7.37 -24.99 24.13
N VAL A 165 -6.75 -25.97 23.46
CA VAL A 165 -7.37 -27.24 23.08
C VAL A 165 -6.72 -28.36 23.89
N LYS A 166 -7.52 -29.09 24.63
CA LYS A 166 -7.09 -30.28 25.37
C LYS A 166 -7.13 -31.49 24.44
N VAL A 167 -6.01 -32.20 24.35
CA VAL A 167 -5.85 -33.40 23.53
C VAL A 167 -5.80 -34.61 24.44
N GLY A 168 -6.72 -35.56 24.23
CA GLY A 168 -6.82 -36.76 24.99
C GLY A 168 -5.60 -37.67 24.84
N THR A 169 -5.02 -38.09 25.97
CA THR A 169 -3.89 -39.03 26.04
C THR A 169 -4.22 -40.31 26.77
N LYS A 170 -5.49 -40.47 27.26
CA LYS A 170 -5.91 -41.67 27.95
C LYS A 170 -5.94 -42.86 26.99
N GLU A 171 -5.00 -43.78 27.15
CA GLU A 171 -5.07 -45.09 26.48
C GLU A 171 -6.25 -45.89 27.07
N GLU A 172 -7.18 -46.29 26.19
CA GLU A 172 -8.22 -47.25 26.56
C GLU A 172 -7.52 -48.58 26.89
N ALA A 173 -7.70 -49.03 28.12
CA ALA A 173 -7.19 -50.33 28.50
C ALA A 173 -7.77 -51.38 27.54
N PRO A 174 -6.95 -52.37 27.06
CA PRO A 174 -7.45 -53.39 26.16
C PRO A 174 -8.69 -54.04 26.85
N ALA A 175 -9.81 -53.99 26.18
CA ALA A 175 -11.02 -54.67 26.66
C ALA A 175 -10.65 -56.13 26.96
N ALA A 176 -10.83 -56.54 28.23
CA ALA A 176 -10.66 -57.94 28.65
C ALA A 176 -11.47 -58.82 27.69
N PRO A 177 -10.89 -59.97 27.22
CA PRO A 177 -11.62 -60.82 26.30
C PRO A 177 -12.97 -61.21 26.91
N ALA A 178 -14.06 -60.76 26.28
CA ALA A 178 -15.37 -61.25 26.62
C ALA A 178 -15.42 -62.75 26.39
N GLU A 179 -15.70 -63.48 27.46
CA GLU A 179 -15.90 -64.93 27.49
C GLU A 179 -16.93 -65.30 26.39
N ALA A 180 -16.49 -66.16 25.44
CA ALA A 180 -17.25 -66.49 24.25
C ALA A 180 -18.54 -67.21 24.61
N ALA A 181 -19.69 -66.57 24.37
CA ALA A 181 -20.94 -67.26 24.21
C ALA A 181 -21.01 -67.87 22.80
N PRO A 182 -21.61 -69.08 22.60
CA PRO A 182 -21.52 -69.79 21.33
C PRO A 182 -22.21 -69.04 20.20
N ALA A 183 -21.52 -68.90 19.08
CA ALA A 183 -21.97 -68.23 17.90
C ALA A 183 -23.18 -69.01 17.27
N GLU A 184 -24.29 -68.33 17.20
CA GLU A 184 -25.34 -68.65 16.25
C GLU A 184 -24.98 -67.95 14.93
N ALA A 185 -24.82 -68.76 13.89
CA ALA A 185 -24.34 -68.30 12.57
C ALA A 185 -25.31 -67.30 11.94
N ALA A 186 -24.89 -66.02 11.89
CA ALA A 186 -25.57 -65.07 11.04
C ALA A 186 -25.16 -65.36 9.54
N PRO A 187 -26.07 -65.24 8.59
CA PRO A 187 -25.77 -65.48 7.18
C PRO A 187 -24.75 -64.49 6.65
N ALA A 188 -23.73 -65.04 5.96
CA ALA A 188 -22.70 -64.21 5.33
C ALA A 188 -23.34 -63.17 4.41
N ALA A 189 -22.98 -61.88 4.63
CA ALA A 189 -23.33 -60.84 3.70
C ALA A 189 -22.74 -61.19 2.33
N PRO A 190 -23.48 -60.98 1.25
CA PRO A 190 -22.98 -61.32 -0.09
C PRO A 190 -21.69 -60.49 -0.37
N GLU A 191 -20.63 -61.20 -0.76
CA GLU A 191 -19.38 -60.55 -1.15
C GLU A 191 -19.66 -59.62 -2.34
N ARG A 192 -19.58 -58.33 -2.10
CA ARG A 192 -19.69 -57.34 -3.15
C ARG A 192 -18.45 -57.39 -4.03
N SER A 193 -18.61 -57.62 -5.31
CA SER A 193 -17.51 -57.61 -6.29
C SER A 193 -17.53 -56.30 -7.06
N VAL A 194 -16.33 -55.83 -7.44
CA VAL A 194 -16.22 -54.64 -8.28
C VAL A 194 -16.73 -54.96 -9.67
N VAL A 195 -17.75 -54.24 -10.11
CA VAL A 195 -18.36 -54.37 -11.44
C VAL A 195 -17.73 -53.42 -12.44
N SER A 196 -17.35 -52.23 -11.98
CA SER A 196 -16.74 -51.22 -12.84
C SER A 196 -15.77 -50.35 -12.03
N LYS A 197 -14.62 -50.05 -12.64
CA LYS A 197 -13.67 -49.06 -12.12
C LYS A 197 -13.34 -48.09 -13.24
N LYS A 198 -13.72 -46.81 -13.07
CA LYS A 198 -13.52 -45.76 -14.06
C LYS A 198 -12.67 -44.65 -13.49
N ALA A 199 -11.60 -44.29 -14.19
CA ALA A 199 -10.71 -43.20 -13.76
C ALA A 199 -11.16 -41.87 -14.32
N TYR A 200 -11.12 -40.84 -13.46
CA TYR A 200 -11.33 -39.45 -13.82
C TYR A 200 -10.10 -38.65 -13.46
N TYR A 201 -9.57 -37.90 -14.42
CA TYR A 201 -8.35 -37.10 -14.27
C TYR A 201 -8.69 -35.63 -14.12
N ASN A 202 -7.90 -34.92 -13.34
CA ASN A 202 -8.03 -33.47 -13.25
C ASN A 202 -7.48 -32.82 -14.54
N CYS A 203 -8.21 -31.82 -15.08
CA CYS A 203 -7.92 -31.24 -16.41
C CYS A 203 -6.63 -30.46 -16.51
N SER A 204 -5.87 -30.27 -15.42
CA SER A 204 -4.67 -29.40 -15.42
C SER A 204 -3.34 -30.14 -15.52
N ASP A 205 -3.18 -31.39 -15.07
CA ASP A 205 -1.87 -32.06 -15.05
C ASP A 205 -1.86 -33.56 -15.25
N ASN A 206 -2.99 -34.22 -15.33
CA ASN A 206 -3.14 -35.70 -15.49
C ASN A 206 -2.42 -36.52 -14.39
N SER A 207 -1.94 -35.93 -13.31
CA SER A 207 -1.18 -36.62 -12.26
C SER A 207 -2.02 -36.95 -11.02
N HIS A 208 -3.19 -36.35 -10.90
CA HIS A 208 -4.12 -36.53 -9.79
C HIS A 208 -5.53 -36.74 -10.34
N GLY A 209 -6.23 -37.65 -9.71
CA GLY A 209 -7.61 -37.97 -10.12
C GLY A 209 -8.28 -38.85 -9.09
N TYR A 210 -9.44 -39.42 -9.48
CA TYR A 210 -10.10 -40.39 -8.64
C TYR A 210 -10.66 -41.53 -9.48
N TYR A 211 -10.76 -42.69 -8.86
CA TYR A 211 -11.51 -43.83 -9.40
C TYR A 211 -12.93 -43.80 -8.85
N GLU A 212 -13.88 -43.94 -9.73
CA GLU A 212 -15.26 -44.31 -9.41
C GLU A 212 -15.37 -45.83 -9.48
N ILE A 213 -15.61 -46.50 -8.36
CA ILE A 213 -15.69 -47.94 -8.23
C ILE A 213 -17.13 -48.28 -7.95
N THR A 214 -17.74 -49.00 -8.89
CA THR A 214 -19.12 -49.50 -8.75
C THR A 214 -19.09 -50.98 -8.35
N TYR A 215 -19.86 -51.33 -7.35
CA TYR A 215 -19.97 -52.68 -6.85
C TYR A 215 -21.25 -53.39 -7.33
N SER A 216 -21.28 -54.70 -7.21
CA SER A 216 -22.39 -55.56 -7.66
C SER A 216 -23.71 -55.29 -6.92
N ASP A 217 -23.67 -54.63 -5.76
CA ASP A 217 -24.84 -54.21 -4.99
C ASP A 217 -25.38 -52.82 -5.41
N GLY A 218 -24.75 -52.18 -6.41
CA GLY A 218 -25.11 -50.85 -6.92
C GLY A 218 -24.51 -49.69 -6.11
N SER A 219 -23.73 -49.98 -5.09
CA SER A 219 -22.99 -48.94 -4.35
C SER A 219 -21.82 -48.42 -5.16
N VAL A 220 -21.47 -47.11 -4.94
CA VAL A 220 -20.36 -46.44 -5.61
C VAL A 220 -19.42 -45.89 -4.56
N GLU A 221 -18.12 -46.09 -4.75
CA GLU A 221 -17.06 -45.60 -3.90
C GLU A 221 -16.07 -44.79 -4.73
N TYR A 222 -15.50 -43.70 -4.17
CA TYR A 222 -14.51 -42.86 -4.83
C TYR A 222 -13.18 -43.03 -4.12
N GLN A 223 -12.13 -43.34 -4.88
CA GLN A 223 -10.77 -43.52 -4.39
C GLN A 223 -9.82 -42.61 -5.15
N GLU A 224 -9.19 -41.68 -4.47
CA GLU A 224 -8.16 -40.79 -5.04
C GLU A 224 -6.86 -41.56 -5.38
N PHE A 225 -6.14 -41.11 -6.42
CA PHE A 225 -4.83 -41.61 -6.80
C PHE A 225 -3.90 -40.48 -7.26
#